data_95ab2a36e11ab91bef1aff7207003f48
#
_entry.id   95ab2a36e11ab91bef1aff7207003f48
#
_cell.length_a   1.000
_cell.length_b   1.000
_cell.length_c   1.000
_cell.angle_alpha   90.00
_cell.angle_beta   90.00
_cell.angle_gamma   90.00
#
_symmetry.space_group_name_H-M   'P 1'
#
loop_
_entity.id
_entity.type
_entity.pdbx_description
1 polymer ?
#
loop_
_entity_poly.entity_id
_entity_poly.type
_entity_poly.pdbx_seq_one_letter_code
_entity_poly.pdbx_strand_id
1 'polypeptide(L)'
;MALAQLFAMGEIAIYCCRSNINEIVTQSKFAEKAADQLTKCSESIEIWGSIQSLLVAVANVSKILWPTRKKYMARGKQLRELLGIGDDNVLADRTFRNHFEHYDERIEDWFDNNKSAIYMDYKIDSFEQTSKNFPRFFHRSYNPIKGTLSFRNESIDLVAVLTALAEIREKCRRFTLP
;
A
#
# COMPACT_ATOMS: atom_id res chain seq x y z
N MET A 1 14.42 8.44 -25.60
CA MET A 1 15.40 7.89 -24.63
C MET A 1 14.90 6.63 -23.92
N ALA A 2 13.69 6.56 -23.39
CA ALA A 2 13.18 5.40 -22.62
C ALA A 2 13.12 4.07 -23.42
N LEU A 3 12.76 4.09 -24.69
CA LEU A 3 12.75 2.90 -25.56
C LEU A 3 14.15 2.38 -25.87
N ALA A 4 15.14 3.28 -26.04
CA ALA A 4 16.52 2.90 -26.30
C ALA A 4 17.19 2.19 -25.10
N GLN A 5 16.79 2.54 -23.86
CA GLN A 5 17.26 1.86 -22.66
C GLN A 5 16.68 0.44 -22.54
N LEU A 6 15.45 0.20 -22.99
CA LEU A 6 14.85 -1.13 -23.07
C LEU A 6 15.55 -2.00 -24.11
N PHE A 7 15.95 -1.46 -25.27
CA PHE A 7 16.66 -2.21 -26.31
C PHE A 7 18.09 -2.66 -25.93
N ALA A 8 18.71 -2.00 -24.96
CA ALA A 8 20.01 -2.41 -24.42
C ALA A 8 19.93 -3.62 -23.47
N MET A 9 18.72 -4.03 -23.07
CA MET A 9 18.46 -5.21 -22.25
C MET A 9 18.18 -6.39 -23.18
N GLY A 10 18.70 -7.60 -22.88
CA GLY A 10 18.36 -8.81 -23.65
C GLY A 10 16.85 -9.09 -23.63
N GLU A 11 16.32 -9.78 -24.63
CA GLU A 11 14.88 -10.01 -24.83
C GLU A 11 14.13 -10.46 -23.57
N ILE A 12 14.67 -11.42 -22.84
CA ILE A 12 14.05 -11.94 -21.59
C ILE A 12 13.90 -10.82 -20.54
N ALA A 13 14.89 -9.92 -20.44
CA ALA A 13 14.85 -8.81 -19.50
C ALA A 13 13.80 -7.77 -19.92
N ILE A 14 13.58 -7.55 -21.21
CA ILE A 14 12.53 -6.67 -21.74
C ILE A 14 11.15 -7.23 -21.40
N TYR A 15 10.91 -8.51 -21.64
CA TYR A 15 9.64 -9.16 -21.29
C TYR A 15 9.36 -9.11 -19.80
N CYS A 16 10.36 -9.40 -18.97
CA CYS A 16 10.24 -9.31 -17.51
C CYS A 16 9.92 -7.88 -17.05
N CYS A 17 10.57 -6.87 -17.62
CA CYS A 17 10.32 -5.47 -17.33
C CYS A 17 8.88 -5.07 -17.70
N ARG A 18 8.42 -5.41 -18.91
CA ARG A 18 7.06 -5.16 -19.37
C ARG A 18 5.99 -5.82 -18.48
N SER A 19 6.20 -7.09 -18.13
CA SER A 19 5.28 -7.83 -17.26
C SER A 19 5.16 -7.17 -15.88
N ASN A 20 6.26 -6.72 -15.30
CA ASN A 20 6.23 -5.99 -14.03
C ASN A 20 5.52 -4.63 -14.15
N ILE A 21 5.72 -3.90 -15.25
CA ILE A 21 5.03 -2.62 -15.51
C ILE A 21 3.53 -2.85 -15.70
N ASN A 22 3.12 -3.86 -16.46
CA ASN A 22 1.72 -4.21 -16.63
C ASN A 22 1.06 -4.61 -15.30
N GLU A 23 1.79 -5.34 -14.46
CA GLU A 23 1.31 -5.71 -13.13
C GLU A 23 1.14 -4.48 -12.23
N ILE A 24 2.07 -3.52 -12.25
CA ILE A 24 1.92 -2.23 -11.55
C ILE A 24 0.63 -1.53 -11.99
N VAL A 25 0.35 -1.46 -13.28
CA VAL A 25 -0.86 -0.84 -13.81
C VAL A 25 -2.12 -1.59 -13.36
N THR A 26 -2.10 -2.92 -13.37
CA THR A 26 -3.21 -3.77 -12.94
C THR A 26 -3.50 -3.57 -11.45
N GLN A 27 -2.48 -3.64 -10.62
CA GLN A 27 -2.61 -3.45 -9.17
C GLN A 27 -3.08 -2.02 -8.83
N SER A 28 -2.60 -1.01 -9.57
CA SER A 28 -3.07 0.37 -9.41
C SER A 28 -4.57 0.51 -9.70
N LYS A 29 -5.08 -0.18 -10.72
CA LYS A 29 -6.53 -0.22 -11.01
C LYS A 29 -7.32 -0.95 -9.93
N PHE A 30 -6.78 -2.02 -9.34
CA PHE A 30 -7.42 -2.70 -8.23
C PHE A 30 -7.52 -1.81 -6.99
N ALA A 31 -6.45 -1.07 -6.67
CA ALA A 31 -6.44 -0.12 -5.56
C ALA A 31 -7.46 1.01 -5.79
N GLU A 32 -7.53 1.58 -6.99
CA GLU A 32 -8.50 2.60 -7.38
C GLU A 32 -9.94 2.08 -7.21
N LYS A 33 -10.23 0.88 -7.71
CA LYS A 33 -11.54 0.25 -7.56
C LYS A 33 -11.90 0.01 -6.10
N ALA A 34 -10.96 -0.41 -5.28
CA ALA A 34 -11.17 -0.60 -3.85
C ALA A 34 -11.43 0.74 -3.13
N ALA A 35 -10.71 1.81 -3.52
CA ALA A 35 -10.94 3.15 -3.01
C ALA A 35 -12.33 3.69 -3.41
N ASP A 36 -12.77 3.47 -4.65
CA ASP A 36 -14.11 3.84 -5.10
C ASP A 36 -15.21 3.09 -4.33
N GLN A 37 -15.00 1.81 -4.02
CA GLN A 37 -15.91 1.04 -3.19
C GLN A 37 -15.95 1.60 -1.77
N LEU A 38 -14.80 1.92 -1.19
CA LEU A 38 -14.69 2.48 0.16
C LEU A 38 -15.54 3.75 0.35
N THR A 39 -15.67 4.58 -0.69
CA THR A 39 -16.52 5.79 -0.65
C THR A 39 -18.02 5.51 -0.71
N LYS A 40 -18.44 4.30 -1.10
CA LYS A 40 -19.84 3.90 -1.31
C LYS A 40 -20.35 2.95 -0.23
N CYS A 41 -19.45 2.33 0.53
CA CYS A 41 -19.80 1.38 1.57
C CYS A 41 -20.31 2.09 2.83
N SER A 42 -21.32 1.50 3.46
CA SER A 42 -21.83 1.91 4.76
C SER A 42 -21.62 0.85 5.85
N GLU A 43 -21.56 -0.41 5.45
CA GLU A 43 -21.35 -1.54 6.34
C GLU A 43 -19.87 -1.66 6.74
N SER A 44 -19.61 -1.87 8.02
CA SER A 44 -18.23 -1.96 8.56
C SER A 44 -17.42 -3.04 7.84
N ILE A 45 -18.01 -4.20 7.57
CA ILE A 45 -17.33 -5.31 6.91
C ILE A 45 -16.92 -4.96 5.46
N GLU A 46 -17.75 -4.21 4.75
CA GLU A 46 -17.46 -3.77 3.38
C GLU A 46 -16.35 -2.72 3.36
N ILE A 47 -16.39 -1.77 4.32
CA ILE A 47 -15.36 -0.75 4.49
C ILE A 47 -14.00 -1.42 4.72
N TRP A 48 -13.92 -2.35 5.68
CA TRP A 48 -12.67 -3.05 5.99
C TRP A 48 -12.21 -3.99 4.88
N GLY A 49 -13.14 -4.64 4.17
CA GLY A 49 -12.84 -5.44 2.98
C GLY A 49 -12.23 -4.59 1.85
N SER A 50 -12.77 -3.38 1.64
CA SER A 50 -12.24 -2.43 0.66
C SER A 50 -10.86 -1.92 1.06
N ILE A 51 -10.64 -1.57 2.34
CA ILE A 51 -9.34 -1.18 2.88
C ILE A 51 -8.32 -2.31 2.67
N GLN A 52 -8.66 -3.55 3.02
CA GLN A 52 -7.77 -4.69 2.84
C GLN A 52 -7.40 -4.90 1.38
N SER A 53 -8.38 -4.83 0.47
CA SER A 53 -8.15 -4.95 -0.98
C SER A 53 -7.21 -3.87 -1.51
N LEU A 54 -7.40 -2.62 -1.06
CA LEU A 54 -6.55 -1.49 -1.39
C LEU A 54 -5.11 -1.73 -0.92
N LEU A 55 -4.92 -2.12 0.34
CA LEU A 55 -3.60 -2.35 0.93
C LEU A 55 -2.85 -3.50 0.25
N VAL A 56 -3.54 -4.58 -0.11
CA VAL A 56 -2.95 -5.71 -0.87
C VAL A 56 -2.44 -5.24 -2.23
N ALA A 57 -3.24 -4.47 -2.96
CA ALA A 57 -2.86 -3.94 -4.26
C ALA A 57 -1.65 -2.99 -4.17
N VAL A 58 -1.66 -2.07 -3.20
CA VAL A 58 -0.53 -1.16 -2.91
C VAL A 58 0.73 -1.94 -2.53
N ALA A 59 0.59 -2.95 -1.67
CA ALA A 59 1.70 -3.80 -1.25
C ALA A 59 2.34 -4.54 -2.45
N ASN A 60 1.55 -5.00 -3.41
CA ASN A 60 2.05 -5.67 -4.60
C ASN A 60 2.85 -4.70 -5.49
N VAL A 61 2.41 -3.45 -5.68
CA VAL A 61 3.22 -2.43 -6.36
C VAL A 61 4.51 -2.15 -5.61
N SER A 62 4.44 -1.98 -4.29
CA SER A 62 5.62 -1.80 -3.45
C SER A 62 6.62 -2.96 -3.58
N LYS A 63 6.15 -4.22 -3.57
CA LYS A 63 7.01 -5.41 -3.75
C LYS A 63 7.72 -5.45 -5.10
N ILE A 64 7.10 -4.93 -6.15
CA ILE A 64 7.71 -4.84 -7.48
C ILE A 64 8.81 -3.78 -7.49
N LEU A 65 8.53 -2.59 -6.97
CA LEU A 65 9.43 -1.43 -7.04
C LEU A 65 10.52 -1.46 -5.95
N TRP A 66 10.20 -1.93 -4.75
CA TRP A 66 11.14 -2.02 -3.61
C TRP A 66 11.18 -3.46 -3.05
N PRO A 67 11.68 -4.44 -3.81
CA PRO A 67 11.77 -5.83 -3.37
C PRO A 67 12.77 -5.99 -2.22
N THR A 68 12.44 -6.88 -1.26
CA THR A 68 13.32 -7.18 -0.10
C THR A 68 14.38 -8.23 -0.40
N ARG A 69 14.05 -9.19 -1.28
CA ARG A 69 14.98 -10.30 -1.59
C ARG A 69 16.11 -9.80 -2.46
N LYS A 70 17.37 -10.03 -2.03
CA LYS A 70 18.59 -9.57 -2.69
C LYS A 70 18.60 -9.80 -4.20
N LYS A 71 18.19 -10.99 -4.65
CA LYS A 71 18.18 -11.35 -6.09
C LYS A 71 17.26 -10.47 -6.95
N TYR A 72 16.29 -9.76 -6.37
CA TYR A 72 15.34 -8.91 -7.09
C TYR A 72 15.60 -7.40 -6.92
N MET A 73 16.55 -7.02 -6.05
CA MET A 73 16.81 -5.59 -5.76
C MET A 73 17.27 -4.83 -7.01
N ALA A 74 18.12 -5.45 -7.84
CA ALA A 74 18.58 -4.86 -9.09
C ALA A 74 17.40 -4.54 -10.03
N ARG A 75 16.45 -5.46 -10.19
CA ARG A 75 15.23 -5.26 -10.97
C ARG A 75 14.41 -4.07 -10.42
N GLY A 76 14.17 -4.04 -9.12
CA GLY A 76 13.41 -2.95 -8.49
C GLY A 76 14.06 -1.59 -8.72
N LYS A 77 15.38 -1.51 -8.57
CA LYS A 77 16.16 -0.29 -8.84
C LYS A 77 16.03 0.13 -10.32
N GLN A 78 16.23 -0.79 -11.26
CA GLN A 78 16.08 -0.52 -12.70
C GLN A 78 14.68 -0.01 -13.07
N LEU A 79 13.63 -0.61 -12.48
CA LEU A 79 12.25 -0.16 -12.72
C LEU A 79 12.01 1.26 -12.18
N ARG A 80 12.51 1.58 -10.98
CA ARG A 80 12.40 2.93 -10.43
C ARG A 80 13.15 3.96 -11.28
N GLU A 81 14.37 3.66 -11.70
CA GLU A 81 15.15 4.51 -12.60
C GLU A 81 14.44 4.73 -13.94
N LEU A 82 13.91 3.66 -14.56
CA LEU A 82 13.17 3.72 -15.81
C LEU A 82 11.90 4.57 -15.70
N LEU A 83 11.18 4.45 -14.59
CA LEU A 83 9.94 5.16 -14.34
C LEU A 83 10.17 6.55 -13.70
N GLY A 84 11.39 6.90 -13.33
CA GLY A 84 11.71 8.15 -12.64
C GLY A 84 11.02 8.26 -11.29
N ILE A 85 11.09 7.17 -10.48
CA ILE A 85 10.50 7.08 -9.14
C ILE A 85 11.62 7.20 -8.12
N GLY A 86 11.49 8.16 -7.17
CA GLY A 86 12.42 8.35 -6.07
C GLY A 86 12.31 7.28 -4.98
N ASP A 87 13.36 7.16 -4.16
CA ASP A 87 13.38 6.24 -3.01
C ASP A 87 12.60 6.81 -1.80
N ASP A 88 12.26 8.09 -1.83
CA ASP A 88 11.44 8.82 -0.85
C ASP A 88 9.92 8.68 -1.07
N ASN A 89 9.51 7.86 -2.04
CA ASN A 89 8.11 7.64 -2.33
C ASN A 89 7.40 6.94 -1.16
N VAL A 90 6.18 7.37 -0.81
CA VAL A 90 5.40 6.81 0.30
C VAL A 90 5.18 5.29 0.19
N LEU A 91 5.16 4.73 -1.02
CA LEU A 91 5.04 3.29 -1.26
C LEU A 91 6.34 2.51 -0.95
N ALA A 92 7.47 3.18 -0.73
CA ALA A 92 8.71 2.56 -0.28
C ALA A 92 8.64 2.14 1.19
N ASP A 93 7.82 2.82 2.00
CA ASP A 93 7.58 2.44 3.39
C ASP A 93 6.79 1.13 3.45
N ARG A 94 7.32 0.19 4.25
CA ARG A 94 6.75 -1.14 4.42
C ARG A 94 6.09 -1.35 5.77
N THR A 95 6.24 -0.40 6.65
CA THR A 95 5.81 -0.53 8.04
C THR A 95 4.33 -0.88 8.09
N PHE A 96 3.53 -0.13 7.38
CA PHE A 96 2.08 -0.32 7.36
C PHE A 96 1.66 -1.64 6.69
N ARG A 97 2.34 -2.02 5.59
CA ARG A 97 2.12 -3.31 4.94
C ARG A 97 2.40 -4.47 5.88
N ASN A 98 3.49 -4.41 6.63
CA ASN A 98 3.89 -5.47 7.56
C ASN A 98 2.85 -5.67 8.67
N HIS A 99 2.15 -4.62 9.10
CA HIS A 99 1.08 -4.75 10.09
C HIS A 99 -0.08 -5.61 9.60
N PHE A 100 -0.39 -5.55 8.32
CA PHE A 100 -1.48 -6.34 7.72
C PHE A 100 -1.04 -7.74 7.27
N GLU A 101 0.22 -7.93 6.91
CA GLU A 101 0.77 -9.24 6.53
C GLU A 101 1.06 -10.14 7.75
N HIS A 102 1.40 -9.55 8.91
CA HIS A 102 1.72 -10.23 10.16
C HIS A 102 0.72 -9.85 11.26
N TYR A 103 -0.53 -9.80 10.90
CA TYR A 103 -1.58 -9.32 11.77
C TYR A 103 -1.84 -10.27 12.96
N ASP A 104 -1.72 -11.57 12.76
CA ASP A 104 -1.79 -12.61 13.79
C ASP A 104 -0.73 -12.38 14.89
N GLU A 105 0.53 -12.22 14.53
CA GLU A 105 1.61 -11.89 15.45
C GLU A 105 1.34 -10.58 16.22
N ARG A 106 0.73 -9.58 15.53
CA ARG A 106 0.39 -8.29 16.15
C ARG A 106 -0.72 -8.40 17.18
N ILE A 107 -1.67 -9.30 17.01
CA ILE A 107 -2.69 -9.59 18.03
C ILE A 107 -2.04 -10.20 19.27
N GLU A 108 -1.19 -11.20 19.11
CA GLU A 108 -0.49 -11.86 20.22
C GLU A 108 0.37 -10.84 20.98
N ASP A 109 1.20 -10.06 20.30
CA ASP A 109 1.99 -8.96 20.88
C ASP A 109 1.13 -7.98 21.68
N TRP A 110 -0.10 -7.69 21.20
CA TRP A 110 -0.98 -6.76 21.90
C TRP A 110 -1.43 -7.33 23.23
N PHE A 111 -1.86 -8.60 23.28
CA PHE A 111 -2.28 -9.26 24.53
C PHE A 111 -1.13 -9.44 25.52
N ASP A 112 0.07 -9.75 25.04
CA ASP A 112 1.26 -9.87 25.89
C ASP A 112 1.62 -8.55 26.58
N ASN A 113 1.43 -7.43 25.89
CA ASN A 113 1.81 -6.11 26.40
C ASN A 113 0.66 -5.38 27.13
N ASN A 114 -0.60 -5.87 27.04
CA ASN A 114 -1.77 -5.15 27.56
C ASN A 114 -2.71 -6.07 28.36
N LYS A 115 -2.18 -6.73 29.39
CA LYS A 115 -2.87 -7.76 30.18
C LYS A 115 -4.20 -7.32 30.84
N SER A 116 -4.44 -6.02 31.01
CA SER A 116 -5.62 -5.47 31.67
C SER A 116 -6.47 -4.58 30.77
N ALA A 117 -6.16 -4.51 29.48
CA ALA A 117 -6.87 -3.61 28.55
C ALA A 117 -7.94 -4.35 27.75
N ILE A 118 -8.99 -3.64 27.34
CA ILE A 118 -10.01 -4.16 26.46
C ILE A 118 -9.49 -4.08 25.03
N TYR A 119 -9.40 -5.23 24.35
CA TYR A 119 -9.05 -5.28 22.93
C TYR A 119 -10.22 -4.76 22.10
N MET A 120 -9.95 -3.75 21.29
CA MET A 120 -10.91 -3.19 20.35
C MET A 120 -10.26 -3.10 18.97
N ASP A 121 -11.00 -3.50 17.94
CA ASP A 121 -10.52 -3.53 16.57
C ASP A 121 -11.57 -3.01 15.58
N TYR A 122 -11.20 -2.77 14.34
CA TYR A 122 -12.08 -2.36 13.25
C TYR A 122 -12.89 -1.07 13.54
N LYS A 123 -12.31 -0.13 14.27
CA LYS A 123 -13.00 1.12 14.57
C LYS A 123 -13.12 1.98 13.31
N ILE A 124 -14.32 2.49 13.05
CA ILE A 124 -14.58 3.54 12.06
C ILE A 124 -15.00 4.78 12.83
N ASP A 125 -14.23 5.86 12.74
CA ASP A 125 -14.47 7.07 13.51
C ASP A 125 -14.18 8.32 12.69
N SER A 126 -15.19 9.17 12.58
CA SER A 126 -15.08 10.46 11.90
C SER A 126 -14.53 11.57 12.80
N PHE A 127 -14.46 11.33 14.11
CA PHE A 127 -14.02 12.33 15.08
C PHE A 127 -12.69 11.91 15.71
N GLU A 128 -11.74 12.84 15.77
CA GLU A 128 -10.58 12.67 16.64
C GLU A 128 -11.08 12.60 18.09
N GLN A 129 -10.99 11.42 18.69
CA GLN A 129 -11.16 11.31 20.11
C GLN A 129 -9.95 11.94 20.78
N THR A 130 -10.12 13.15 21.29
CA THR A 130 -9.11 13.93 22.03
C THR A 130 -8.75 13.33 23.39
N SER A 131 -9.30 12.18 23.76
CA SER A 131 -8.95 11.49 25.00
C SER A 131 -7.57 10.85 24.86
N LYS A 132 -6.58 11.41 25.54
CA LYS A 132 -5.19 10.92 25.61
C LYS A 132 -5.06 9.44 26.01
N ASN A 133 -6.12 8.83 26.53
CA ASN A 133 -6.13 7.46 27.05
C ASN A 133 -6.77 6.45 26.06
N PHE A 134 -7.52 6.89 25.05
CA PHE A 134 -8.26 6.00 24.14
C PHE A 134 -7.46 5.44 22.95
N PRO A 135 -6.48 6.14 22.33
CA PRO A 135 -5.76 5.60 21.17
C PRO A 135 -5.03 4.30 21.43
N ARG A 136 -4.67 4.04 22.68
CA ARG A 136 -3.92 2.83 23.06
C ARG A 136 -4.72 1.53 23.02
N PHE A 137 -6.05 1.62 22.92
CA PHE A 137 -6.94 0.46 22.98
C PHE A 137 -7.39 -0.05 21.61
N PHE A 138 -7.30 0.79 20.57
CA PHE A 138 -7.71 0.37 19.22
C PHE A 138 -6.53 -0.26 18.50
N HIS A 139 -6.76 -1.49 18.02
CA HIS A 139 -5.76 -2.18 17.22
C HIS A 139 -5.71 -1.59 15.82
N ARG A 140 -6.88 -1.48 15.16
CA ARG A 140 -7.05 -0.81 13.86
C ARG A 140 -8.19 0.20 13.92
N SER A 141 -8.00 1.34 13.26
CA SER A 141 -9.05 2.35 13.09
C SER A 141 -8.94 3.04 11.74
N TYR A 142 -10.08 3.44 11.21
CA TYR A 142 -10.18 4.20 9.96
C TYR A 142 -10.98 5.49 10.19
N ASN A 143 -10.43 6.62 9.75
CA ASN A 143 -11.11 7.90 9.73
C ASN A 143 -11.51 8.25 8.28
N PRO A 144 -12.80 8.14 7.91
CA PRO A 144 -13.26 8.38 6.54
C PRO A 144 -13.18 9.85 6.13
N ILE A 145 -13.24 10.80 7.07
CA ILE A 145 -13.14 12.24 6.76
C ILE A 145 -11.72 12.62 6.38
N LYS A 146 -10.72 12.07 7.10
CA LYS A 146 -9.30 12.34 6.84
C LYS A 146 -8.67 11.38 5.85
N GLY A 147 -9.35 10.29 5.50
CA GLY A 147 -8.74 9.21 4.71
C GLY A 147 -7.57 8.54 5.41
N THR A 148 -7.54 8.55 6.75
CA THR A 148 -6.42 8.05 7.55
C THR A 148 -6.74 6.69 8.12
N LEU A 149 -5.86 5.73 7.88
CA LEU A 149 -5.89 4.40 8.46
C LEU A 149 -4.82 4.33 9.56
N SER A 150 -5.21 3.88 10.74
CA SER A 150 -4.29 3.75 11.87
C SER A 150 -4.19 2.30 12.34
N PHE A 151 -2.98 1.93 12.74
CA PHE A 151 -2.67 0.66 13.36
C PHE A 151 -1.91 0.97 14.66
N ARG A 152 -2.58 0.78 15.80
CA ARG A 152 -2.05 1.20 17.11
C ARG A 152 -1.68 2.71 17.09
N ASN A 153 -0.38 3.03 17.23
CA ASN A 153 0.13 4.40 17.26
C ASN A 153 0.68 4.89 15.91
N GLU A 154 0.61 4.05 14.89
CA GLU A 154 1.08 4.38 13.53
C GLU A 154 -0.12 4.69 12.64
N SER A 155 0.06 5.59 11.69
CA SER A 155 -1.01 5.97 10.76
C SER A 155 -0.46 6.18 9.36
N ILE A 156 -1.31 5.92 8.38
CA ILE A 156 -1.03 6.15 6.97
C ILE A 156 -2.16 6.98 6.34
N ASP A 157 -1.79 7.94 5.54
CA ASP A 157 -2.71 8.71 4.72
C ASP A 157 -3.00 7.95 3.42
N LEU A 158 -4.21 7.41 3.30
CA LEU A 158 -4.64 6.67 2.11
C LEU A 158 -4.75 7.57 0.88
N VAL A 159 -5.02 8.86 1.05
CA VAL A 159 -5.08 9.83 -0.06
C VAL A 159 -3.68 10.03 -0.64
N ALA A 160 -2.66 10.20 0.21
CA ALA A 160 -1.27 10.31 -0.23
C ALA A 160 -0.80 9.03 -0.95
N VAL A 161 -1.17 7.85 -0.42
CA VAL A 161 -0.85 6.55 -1.05
C VAL A 161 -1.49 6.42 -2.42
N LEU A 162 -2.78 6.75 -2.56
CA LEU A 162 -3.51 6.67 -3.83
C LEU A 162 -2.97 7.69 -4.85
N THR A 163 -2.59 8.87 -4.40
CA THR A 163 -1.97 9.90 -5.25
C THR A 163 -0.65 9.40 -5.81
N ALA A 164 0.24 8.89 -4.96
CA ALA A 164 1.52 8.33 -5.39
C ALA A 164 1.33 7.14 -6.35
N LEU A 165 0.33 6.30 -6.11
CA LEU A 165 0.01 5.18 -6.99
C LEU A 165 -0.49 5.62 -8.36
N ALA A 166 -1.33 6.67 -8.41
CA ALA A 166 -1.81 7.26 -9.66
C ALA A 166 -0.65 7.86 -10.48
N GLU A 167 0.27 8.57 -9.83
CA GLU A 167 1.48 9.10 -10.46
C GLU A 167 2.37 8.00 -11.04
N ILE A 168 2.59 6.91 -10.29
CA ILE A 168 3.34 5.74 -10.77
C ILE A 168 2.66 5.12 -11.98
N ARG A 169 1.33 4.94 -11.94
CA ARG A 169 0.55 4.42 -13.07
C ARG A 169 0.69 5.30 -14.31
N GLU A 170 0.65 6.61 -14.16
CA GLU A 170 0.83 7.55 -15.28
C GLU A 170 2.22 7.41 -15.91
N LYS A 171 3.26 7.27 -15.09
CA LYS A 171 4.62 7.03 -15.58
C LYS A 171 4.76 5.69 -16.33
N CYS A 172 3.94 4.69 -16.01
CA CYS A 172 3.89 3.39 -16.69
C CYS A 172 3.28 3.47 -18.11
N ARG A 173 2.41 4.44 -18.40
CA ARG A 173 1.65 4.54 -19.67
C ARG A 173 2.52 4.45 -20.91
N ARG A 174 3.69 5.10 -20.90
CA ARG A 174 4.61 5.11 -22.05
C ARG A 174 5.25 3.76 -22.36
N PHE A 175 5.10 2.78 -21.48
CA PHE A 175 5.65 1.43 -21.62
C PHE A 175 4.60 0.35 -21.81
N THR A 176 3.32 0.68 -21.64
CA THR A 176 2.18 -0.19 -21.93
C THR A 176 1.71 0.03 -23.36
N LEU A 177 1.38 -1.05 -24.08
CA LEU A 177 0.70 -0.93 -25.35
C LEU A 177 -0.74 -0.48 -25.11
N PRO A 178 -1.32 0.31 -26.04
CA PRO A 178 -2.70 0.72 -25.98
C PRO A 178 -3.66 -0.48 -26.01
#